data_9fb7f3e1c4b7c8d403dabfd517996bde
#
_entry.id   9fb7f3e1c4b7c8d403dabfd517996bde
#
_cell.length_a   1.000
_cell.length_b   1.000
_cell.length_c   1.000
_cell.angle_alpha   90.00
_cell.angle_beta   90.00
_cell.angle_gamma   90.00
#
_symmetry.space_group_name_H-M   'P 1'
#
loop_
_entity.id
_entity.type
_entity.pdbx_description
1 polymer ?
#
loop_
_entity_poly.entity_id
_entity_poly.type
_entity_poly.pdbx_seq_one_letter_code
_entity_poly.pdbx_strand_id
1 'polypeptide(L)'
;TPARGGWRPHQKTLHITLKELKAVRFTVETFVSELRGRRVLLWEDNQAVVAVLTGLTSRSCALMSELRKLWWLLDTNNISLRAKYIRSAANIWADKLSREHDYSDWRLDPRVFASIQRAWGACSVDRFASATNALLPRYNSLMRDPLSEHTDCLSLSDAMWRREINWCHPPRALLSQLAAKLEQSGASAYVLAPDRPGETWHQHLLSLSTEVRILPPAQ
;
A
#
# COMPACT_ATOMS: atom_id res chain seq x y z
N THR A 1 5.69 -11.31 -7.61
CA THR A 1 5.61 -9.90 -7.20
C THR A 1 5.47 -9.85 -5.69
N PRO A 2 6.29 -9.10 -4.95
CA PRO A 2 6.18 -8.98 -3.50
C PRO A 2 4.91 -8.20 -3.12
N ALA A 3 4.40 -8.47 -1.90
CA ALA A 3 3.39 -7.66 -1.25
C ALA A 3 4.03 -6.91 -0.08
N ARG A 4 3.58 -5.70 0.17
CA ARG A 4 4.04 -4.89 1.29
C ARG A 4 2.86 -4.16 1.91
N GLY A 5 2.78 -4.20 3.23
CA GLY A 5 1.81 -3.44 4.01
C GLY A 5 2.48 -2.71 5.16
N GLY A 6 1.84 -1.66 5.66
CA GLY A 6 2.32 -0.89 6.81
C GLY A 6 1.39 -1.04 8.01
N TRP A 7 1.94 -0.82 9.22
CA TRP A 7 1.16 -0.85 10.45
C TRP A 7 0.55 0.52 10.73
N ARG A 8 -0.77 0.58 10.87
CA ARG A 8 -1.47 1.78 11.34
C ARG A 8 -0.99 2.16 12.76
N PRO A 9 -1.07 3.43 13.18
CA PRO A 9 -0.55 3.87 14.48
C PRO A 9 -0.99 2.99 15.65
N HIS A 10 -2.27 2.62 15.74
CA HIS A 10 -2.80 1.74 16.79
C HIS A 10 -2.32 0.28 16.71
N GLN A 11 -1.77 -0.13 15.57
CA GLN A 11 -1.22 -1.48 15.39
C GLN A 11 0.27 -1.55 15.75
N LYS A 12 0.96 -0.40 15.81
CA LYS A 12 2.40 -0.36 16.10
C LYS A 12 2.73 -0.88 17.50
N THR A 13 1.81 -0.74 18.45
CA THR A 13 1.95 -1.20 19.84
C THR A 13 1.55 -2.66 20.08
N LEU A 14 1.03 -3.36 19.06
CA LEU A 14 0.66 -4.76 19.18
C LEU A 14 1.89 -5.65 19.42
N HIS A 15 1.67 -6.75 20.17
CA HIS A 15 2.70 -7.76 20.38
C HIS A 15 3.20 -8.34 19.04
N ILE A 16 4.48 -8.62 18.95
CA ILE A 16 5.11 -9.05 17.69
C ILE A 16 4.44 -10.29 17.10
N THR A 17 4.14 -11.31 17.88
CA THR A 17 3.45 -12.53 17.43
C THR A 17 2.10 -12.22 16.77
N LEU A 18 1.35 -11.23 17.28
CA LEU A 18 0.09 -10.83 16.68
C LEU A 18 0.29 -10.07 15.36
N LYS A 19 1.36 -9.26 15.27
CA LYS A 19 1.74 -8.60 14.02
C LYS A 19 2.10 -9.63 12.95
N GLU A 20 2.94 -10.60 13.29
CA GLU A 20 3.34 -11.65 12.34
C GLU A 20 2.12 -12.47 11.87
N LEU A 21 1.22 -12.88 12.78
CA LEU A 21 -0.01 -13.57 12.38
C LEU A 21 -0.90 -12.70 11.47
N LYS A 22 -0.97 -11.39 11.71
CA LYS A 22 -1.65 -10.44 10.81
C LYS A 22 -0.95 -10.32 9.46
N ALA A 23 0.38 -10.36 9.43
CA ALA A 23 1.15 -10.35 8.18
C ALA A 23 0.88 -11.61 7.35
N VAL A 24 0.75 -12.78 8.00
CA VAL A 24 0.32 -14.01 7.32
C VAL A 24 -1.05 -13.84 6.68
N ARG A 25 -2.05 -13.32 7.43
CA ARG A 25 -3.38 -13.07 6.88
C ARG A 25 -3.34 -12.07 5.73
N PHE A 26 -2.64 -10.95 5.89
CA PHE A 26 -2.43 -9.96 4.84
C PHE A 26 -1.86 -10.59 3.56
N THR A 27 -0.86 -11.46 3.70
CA THR A 27 -0.26 -12.17 2.56
C THR A 27 -1.29 -13.07 1.86
N VAL A 28 -2.08 -13.83 2.61
CA VAL A 28 -3.13 -14.68 2.02
C VAL A 28 -4.20 -13.84 1.33
N GLU A 29 -4.65 -12.74 1.95
CA GLU A 29 -5.62 -11.80 1.34
C GLU A 29 -5.09 -11.22 0.02
N THR A 30 -3.84 -10.79 0.03
CA THR A 30 -3.18 -10.17 -1.14
C THR A 30 -3.08 -11.12 -2.33
N PHE A 31 -2.84 -12.40 -2.08
CA PHE A 31 -2.64 -13.42 -3.11
C PHE A 31 -3.78 -14.42 -3.22
N VAL A 32 -4.95 -14.09 -2.71
CA VAL A 32 -6.08 -15.02 -2.62
C VAL A 32 -6.47 -15.60 -3.99
N SER A 33 -6.42 -14.81 -5.04
CA SER A 33 -6.73 -15.26 -6.41
C SER A 33 -5.77 -16.33 -6.91
N GLU A 34 -4.49 -16.19 -6.59
CA GLU A 34 -3.45 -17.13 -6.98
C GLU A 34 -3.39 -18.37 -6.09
N LEU A 35 -3.81 -18.23 -4.82
CA LEU A 35 -3.76 -19.28 -3.82
C LEU A 35 -5.01 -20.15 -3.77
N ARG A 36 -6.12 -19.70 -4.34
CA ARG A 36 -7.41 -20.40 -4.32
C ARG A 36 -7.30 -21.85 -4.82
N GLY A 37 -7.81 -22.78 -4.03
CA GLY A 37 -7.77 -24.21 -4.34
C GLY A 37 -6.41 -24.87 -4.20
N ARG A 38 -5.41 -24.18 -3.67
CA ARG A 38 -4.01 -24.67 -3.63
C ARG A 38 -3.59 -25.11 -2.23
N ARG A 39 -2.56 -25.96 -2.23
CA ARG A 39 -1.77 -26.26 -1.03
C ARG A 39 -0.60 -25.29 -0.96
N VAL A 40 -0.52 -24.55 0.14
CA VAL A 40 0.47 -23.48 0.36
C VAL A 40 1.39 -23.85 1.48
N LEU A 41 2.69 -23.73 1.26
CA LEU A 41 3.72 -23.85 2.30
C LEU A 41 4.18 -22.45 2.68
N LEU A 42 3.91 -22.05 3.93
CA LEU A 42 4.38 -20.80 4.52
C LEU A 42 5.67 -21.04 5.28
N TRP A 43 6.70 -20.26 5.01
CA TRP A 43 7.91 -20.16 5.81
C TRP A 43 7.79 -18.97 6.76
N GLU A 44 7.92 -19.23 8.06
CA GLU A 44 7.71 -18.25 9.13
C GLU A 44 8.85 -18.34 10.14
N ASP A 45 9.45 -17.21 10.53
CA ASP A 45 10.57 -17.19 11.46
C ASP A 45 10.15 -16.94 12.93
N ASN A 46 8.86 -16.73 13.17
CA ASN A 46 8.30 -16.67 14.52
C ASN A 46 7.73 -18.04 14.93
N GLN A 47 8.46 -18.77 15.78
CA GLN A 47 8.05 -20.10 16.24
C GLN A 47 6.66 -20.10 16.90
N ALA A 48 6.30 -19.02 17.62
CA ALA A 48 5.00 -18.93 18.26
C ALA A 48 3.86 -18.84 17.22
N VAL A 49 4.08 -18.15 16.10
CA VAL A 49 3.12 -18.10 14.97
C VAL A 49 3.01 -19.48 14.32
N VAL A 50 4.13 -20.14 14.06
CA VAL A 50 4.11 -21.51 13.52
C VAL A 50 3.32 -22.46 14.43
N ALA A 51 3.53 -22.39 15.75
CA ALA A 51 2.78 -23.20 16.71
C ALA A 51 1.27 -22.92 16.67
N VAL A 52 0.86 -21.63 16.62
CA VAL A 52 -0.55 -21.20 16.51
C VAL A 52 -1.18 -21.70 15.22
N LEU A 53 -0.49 -21.59 14.10
CA LEU A 53 -0.97 -22.02 12.77
C LEU A 53 -1.05 -23.57 12.68
N THR A 54 -0.13 -24.29 13.30
CA THR A 54 -0.10 -25.76 13.26
C THR A 54 -1.12 -26.36 14.22
N GLY A 55 -1.21 -25.80 15.43
CA GLY A 55 -2.14 -26.29 16.47
C GLY A 55 -3.55 -25.74 16.35
N LEU A 56 -3.76 -24.74 15.49
CA LEU A 56 -5.04 -24.00 15.33
C LEU A 56 -5.62 -23.49 16.65
N THR A 57 -4.76 -23.16 17.61
CA THR A 57 -5.15 -22.74 18.95
C THR A 57 -4.14 -21.78 19.59
N SER A 58 -4.61 -20.95 20.52
CA SER A 58 -3.81 -20.09 21.37
C SER A 58 -4.57 -19.74 22.64
N ARG A 59 -3.85 -19.52 23.75
CA ARG A 59 -4.42 -18.99 25.00
C ARG A 59 -4.76 -17.50 24.89
N SER A 60 -4.20 -16.77 23.93
CA SER A 60 -4.46 -15.35 23.69
C SER A 60 -5.73 -15.17 22.88
N CYS A 61 -6.72 -14.46 23.45
CA CYS A 61 -7.96 -14.09 22.74
C CYS A 61 -7.67 -13.28 21.46
N ALA A 62 -6.67 -12.42 21.47
CA ALA A 62 -6.28 -11.61 20.31
C ALA A 62 -5.74 -12.49 19.16
N LEU A 63 -4.84 -13.45 19.49
CA LEU A 63 -4.34 -14.41 18.51
C LEU A 63 -5.46 -15.32 17.98
N MET A 64 -6.36 -15.78 18.85
CA MET A 64 -7.52 -16.60 18.42
C MET A 64 -8.47 -15.82 17.51
N SER A 65 -8.72 -14.55 17.80
CA SER A 65 -9.53 -13.69 16.93
C SER A 65 -8.93 -13.55 15.54
N GLU A 66 -7.61 -13.33 15.46
CA GLU A 66 -6.92 -13.19 14.18
C GLU A 66 -6.83 -14.53 13.43
N LEU A 67 -6.57 -15.62 14.15
CA LEU A 67 -6.53 -16.97 13.58
C LEU A 67 -7.88 -17.37 12.97
N ARG A 68 -9.01 -17.03 13.62
CA ARG A 68 -10.36 -17.28 13.08
C ARG A 68 -10.58 -16.55 11.75
N LYS A 69 -10.13 -15.30 11.63
CA LYS A 69 -10.22 -14.53 10.38
C LYS A 69 -9.40 -15.18 9.28
N LEU A 70 -8.18 -15.61 9.60
CA LEU A 70 -7.32 -16.31 8.65
C LEU A 70 -7.95 -17.64 8.24
N TRP A 71 -8.44 -18.44 9.21
CA TRP A 71 -9.07 -19.73 8.94
C TRP A 71 -10.29 -19.58 8.02
N TRP A 72 -11.17 -18.60 8.30
CA TRP A 72 -12.32 -18.30 7.45
C TRP A 72 -11.90 -17.94 6.02
N LEU A 73 -10.85 -17.15 5.86
CA LEU A 73 -10.31 -16.80 4.55
C LEU A 73 -9.79 -18.03 3.80
N LEU A 74 -9.06 -18.90 4.48
CA LEU A 74 -8.52 -20.14 3.91
C LEU A 74 -9.62 -21.09 3.49
N ASP A 75 -10.60 -21.33 4.36
CA ASP A 75 -11.74 -22.24 4.14
C ASP A 75 -12.60 -21.77 2.97
N THR A 76 -13.03 -20.50 2.98
CA THR A 76 -13.87 -19.92 1.92
C THR A 76 -13.20 -20.00 0.54
N ASN A 77 -11.87 -19.98 0.48
CA ASN A 77 -11.12 -20.03 -0.79
C ASN A 77 -10.50 -21.41 -1.08
N ASN A 78 -10.84 -22.42 -0.28
CA ASN A 78 -10.29 -23.78 -0.41
C ASN A 78 -8.76 -23.80 -0.44
N ILE A 79 -8.12 -23.02 0.44
CA ILE A 79 -6.66 -22.92 0.56
C ILE A 79 -6.19 -23.81 1.71
N SER A 80 -5.30 -24.76 1.44
CA SER A 80 -4.67 -25.58 2.46
C SER A 80 -3.31 -24.97 2.85
N LEU A 81 -3.24 -24.29 4.00
CA LEU A 81 -2.02 -23.65 4.48
C LEU A 81 -1.26 -24.56 5.45
N ARG A 82 0.03 -24.76 5.22
CA ARG A 82 0.95 -25.44 6.12
C ARG A 82 2.10 -24.52 6.49
N ALA A 83 2.29 -24.25 7.77
CA ALA A 83 3.39 -23.43 8.26
C ALA A 83 4.63 -24.30 8.58
N LYS A 84 5.81 -23.79 8.24
CA LYS A 84 7.11 -24.36 8.65
C LYS A 84 8.01 -23.24 9.18
N TYR A 85 8.75 -23.56 10.21
CA TYR A 85 9.74 -22.64 10.76
C TYR A 85 10.94 -22.49 9.81
N ILE A 86 11.39 -21.25 9.64
CA ILE A 86 12.65 -20.88 9.00
C ILE A 86 13.49 -20.06 9.98
N ARG A 87 14.80 -20.25 10.01
CA ARG A 87 15.67 -19.37 10.82
C ARG A 87 15.69 -17.98 10.25
N SER A 88 15.62 -16.93 11.09
CA SER A 88 15.59 -15.53 10.65
C SER A 88 16.75 -15.18 9.71
N ALA A 89 17.95 -15.74 9.96
CA ALA A 89 19.11 -15.59 9.08
C ALA A 89 18.91 -16.16 7.65
N ALA A 90 17.95 -17.06 7.46
CA ALA A 90 17.59 -17.62 6.15
C ALA A 90 16.37 -16.94 5.53
N ASN A 91 15.62 -16.13 6.31
CA ASN A 91 14.46 -15.37 5.87
C ASN A 91 14.83 -14.00 5.25
N ILE A 92 15.90 -13.99 4.43
CA ILE A 92 16.56 -12.80 3.92
C ILE A 92 15.59 -11.87 3.15
N TRP A 93 14.73 -12.45 2.32
CA TRP A 93 13.84 -11.67 1.46
C TRP A 93 12.74 -10.96 2.25
N ALA A 94 12.07 -11.66 3.16
CA ALA A 94 11.03 -11.06 3.98
C ALA A 94 11.60 -10.01 4.95
N ASP A 95 12.75 -10.31 5.57
CA ASP A 95 13.46 -9.38 6.45
C ASP A 95 13.89 -8.11 5.69
N LYS A 96 14.47 -8.26 4.49
CA LYS A 96 14.81 -7.13 3.63
C LYS A 96 13.58 -6.27 3.33
N LEU A 97 12.49 -6.86 2.86
CA LEU A 97 11.25 -6.14 2.55
C LEU A 97 10.63 -5.47 3.78
N SER A 98 10.74 -6.06 4.96
CA SER A 98 10.22 -5.47 6.20
C SER A 98 11.04 -4.28 6.71
N ARG A 99 12.35 -4.25 6.42
CA ARG A 99 13.28 -3.19 6.84
C ARG A 99 13.49 -2.09 5.80
N GLU A 100 13.16 -2.34 4.54
CA GLU A 100 13.19 -1.30 3.53
C GLU A 100 12.21 -0.21 3.93
N HIS A 101 12.73 0.86 4.54
CA HIS A 101 11.96 2.09 4.72
C HIS A 101 11.81 2.75 3.36
N ASP A 102 10.60 2.87 2.90
CA ASP A 102 10.31 3.75 1.79
C ASP A 102 10.39 5.19 2.28
N TYR A 103 11.57 5.80 2.10
CA TYR A 103 11.78 7.22 2.42
C TYR A 103 10.91 8.15 1.55
N SER A 104 10.20 7.61 0.59
CA SER A 104 9.22 8.33 -0.22
C SER A 104 7.79 8.22 0.32
N ASP A 105 7.57 7.49 1.41
CA ASP A 105 6.25 7.30 2.05
C ASP A 105 5.85 8.53 2.89
N TRP A 106 5.92 9.69 2.27
CA TRP A 106 5.52 10.96 2.86
C TRP A 106 4.00 11.07 2.85
N ARG A 107 3.46 11.60 3.92
CA ARG A 107 2.05 11.96 3.99
C ARG A 107 1.94 13.47 4.13
N LEU A 108 1.20 14.10 3.23
CA LEU A 108 0.84 15.50 3.40
C LEU A 108 -0.03 15.67 4.65
N ASP A 109 0.14 16.78 5.38
CA ASP A 109 -0.74 17.09 6.52
C ASP A 109 -2.21 17.12 6.02
N PRO A 110 -3.10 16.36 6.66
CA PRO A 110 -4.52 16.32 6.27
C PRO A 110 -5.21 17.68 6.25
N ARG A 111 -4.75 18.65 7.05
CA ARG A 111 -5.28 20.02 7.06
C ARG A 111 -4.89 20.76 5.78
N VAL A 112 -3.66 20.58 5.31
CA VAL A 112 -3.19 21.16 4.04
C VAL A 112 -3.96 20.53 2.88
N PHE A 113 -4.10 19.20 2.87
CA PHE A 113 -4.91 18.50 1.87
C PHE A 113 -6.35 19.00 1.85
N ALA A 114 -7.00 19.12 3.02
CA ALA A 114 -8.37 19.67 3.12
C ALA A 114 -8.46 21.11 2.61
N SER A 115 -7.41 21.93 2.78
CA SER A 115 -7.37 23.29 2.22
C SER A 115 -7.29 23.30 0.70
N ILE A 116 -6.54 22.37 0.10
CA ILE A 116 -6.45 22.20 -1.35
C ILE A 116 -7.81 21.78 -1.91
N GLN A 117 -8.44 20.77 -1.31
CA GLN A 117 -9.76 20.33 -1.76
C GLN A 117 -10.84 21.39 -1.65
N ARG A 118 -10.77 22.27 -0.64
CA ARG A 118 -11.70 23.41 -0.54
C ARG A 118 -11.49 24.45 -1.63
N ALA A 119 -10.25 24.66 -2.06
CA ALA A 119 -9.92 25.64 -3.09
C ALA A 119 -10.22 25.11 -4.50
N TRP A 120 -9.88 23.86 -4.78
CA TRP A 120 -9.88 23.30 -6.15
C TRP A 120 -10.94 22.22 -6.38
N GLY A 121 -11.64 21.80 -5.36
CA GLY A 121 -12.63 20.73 -5.41
C GLY A 121 -12.11 19.40 -4.87
N ALA A 122 -13.03 18.45 -4.66
CA ALA A 122 -12.73 17.17 -4.05
C ALA A 122 -12.05 16.21 -5.04
N CYS A 123 -10.96 15.58 -4.60
CA CYS A 123 -10.38 14.43 -5.30
C CYS A 123 -11.19 13.16 -5.03
N SER A 124 -11.23 12.26 -5.99
CA SER A 124 -11.96 10.99 -5.91
C SER A 124 -11.09 9.80 -5.57
N VAL A 125 -9.80 9.82 -5.92
CA VAL A 125 -8.86 8.71 -5.72
C VAL A 125 -7.44 9.21 -5.47
N ASP A 126 -6.72 8.52 -4.56
CA ASP A 126 -5.29 8.75 -4.29
C ASP A 126 -4.46 7.73 -5.09
N ARG A 127 -3.73 8.20 -6.10
CA ARG A 127 -3.07 7.33 -7.08
C ARG A 127 -1.73 6.73 -6.62
N PHE A 128 -1.09 7.33 -5.64
CA PHE A 128 0.26 6.93 -5.20
C PHE A 128 0.30 6.77 -3.68
N ALA A 129 -0.56 5.92 -3.14
CA ALA A 129 -0.69 5.76 -1.71
C ALA A 129 -0.49 4.31 -1.25
N SER A 130 -0.44 4.15 0.05
CA SER A 130 -0.46 2.89 0.76
C SER A 130 -1.55 2.95 1.84
N ALA A 131 -1.85 1.84 2.49
CA ALA A 131 -2.80 1.80 3.60
C ALA A 131 -2.41 2.73 4.77
N THR A 132 -1.14 3.16 4.84
CA THR A 132 -0.60 3.99 5.94
C THR A 132 -0.60 5.47 5.65
N ASN A 133 -0.48 5.88 4.38
CA ASN A 133 -0.35 7.29 3.99
C ASN A 133 -1.50 7.82 3.15
N ALA A 134 -2.43 6.99 2.70
CA ALA A 134 -3.58 7.39 1.90
C ALA A 134 -4.35 8.55 2.55
N LEU A 135 -4.64 9.58 1.77
CA LEU A 135 -5.43 10.75 2.15
C LEU A 135 -6.91 10.57 1.79
N LEU A 136 -7.22 9.64 0.91
CA LEU A 136 -8.58 9.30 0.49
C LEU A 136 -8.91 7.84 0.82
N PRO A 137 -10.19 7.50 1.00
CA PRO A 137 -10.62 6.11 1.23
C PRO A 137 -10.28 5.18 0.06
N ARG A 138 -10.38 5.71 -1.18
CA ARG A 138 -10.03 5.04 -2.42
C ARG A 138 -8.61 5.39 -2.80
N TYR A 139 -7.77 4.39 -2.98
CA TYR A 139 -6.37 4.60 -3.36
C TYR A 139 -5.80 3.48 -4.23
N ASN A 140 -4.72 3.80 -4.93
CA ASN A 140 -3.90 2.82 -5.65
C ASN A 140 -2.52 2.73 -5.01
N SER A 141 -2.01 1.52 -4.88
CA SER A 141 -0.70 1.25 -4.29
C SER A 141 0.32 0.85 -5.35
N LEU A 142 1.60 1.09 -5.08
CA LEU A 142 2.68 0.66 -5.96
C LEU A 142 2.89 -0.86 -5.87
N MET A 143 2.72 -1.43 -4.68
CA MET A 143 2.80 -2.87 -4.43
C MET A 143 1.42 -3.43 -4.12
N ARG A 144 1.27 -4.75 -4.23
CA ARG A 144 0.01 -5.41 -3.89
C ARG A 144 -0.40 -5.15 -2.44
N ASP A 145 -1.60 -4.63 -2.28
CA ASP A 145 -2.26 -4.32 -1.02
C ASP A 145 -3.75 -4.71 -1.15
N PRO A 146 -4.29 -5.56 -0.28
CA PRO A 146 -5.68 -6.02 -0.36
C PRO A 146 -6.72 -4.91 -0.15
N LEU A 147 -6.31 -3.76 0.40
CA LEU A 147 -7.18 -2.59 0.61
C LEU A 147 -7.09 -1.57 -0.53
N SER A 148 -6.14 -1.75 -1.45
CA SER A 148 -5.98 -0.90 -2.63
C SER A 148 -6.95 -1.31 -3.74
N GLU A 149 -7.54 -0.34 -4.45
CA GLU A 149 -8.38 -0.65 -5.61
C GLU A 149 -7.57 -1.25 -6.77
N HIS A 150 -6.35 -0.75 -6.98
CA HIS A 150 -5.45 -1.22 -8.03
C HIS A 150 -4.00 -1.12 -7.59
N THR A 151 -3.18 -1.99 -8.17
CA THR A 151 -1.72 -1.92 -8.06
C THR A 151 -1.16 -1.24 -9.29
N ASP A 152 -0.15 -0.39 -9.11
CA ASP A 152 0.51 0.37 -10.18
C ASP A 152 -0.47 1.19 -11.04
N CYS A 153 -0.84 2.35 -10.52
CA CYS A 153 -1.80 3.23 -11.19
C CYS A 153 -1.36 3.68 -12.59
N LEU A 154 -0.05 3.73 -12.87
CA LEU A 154 0.46 4.13 -14.18
C LEU A 154 0.13 3.11 -15.27
N SER A 155 -0.08 1.84 -14.91
CA SER A 155 -0.50 0.79 -15.84
C SER A 155 -1.99 0.84 -16.20
N LEU A 156 -2.80 1.61 -15.48
CA LEU A 156 -4.23 1.73 -15.73
C LEU A 156 -4.51 2.43 -17.06
N SER A 157 -5.65 2.08 -17.69
CA SER A 157 -6.07 2.70 -18.94
C SER A 157 -6.36 4.20 -18.77
N ASP A 158 -6.20 4.97 -19.85
CA ASP A 158 -6.47 6.41 -19.84
C ASP A 158 -7.94 6.71 -19.50
N ALA A 159 -8.86 5.83 -19.87
CA ALA A 159 -10.27 5.96 -19.51
C ALA A 159 -10.50 5.90 -17.99
N MET A 160 -9.74 5.08 -17.26
CA MET A 160 -9.80 5.00 -15.80
C MET A 160 -9.23 6.25 -15.14
N TRP A 161 -8.25 6.88 -15.75
CA TRP A 161 -7.70 8.14 -15.28
C TRP A 161 -8.67 9.30 -15.51
N ARG A 162 -9.27 9.39 -16.70
CA ARG A 162 -10.22 10.49 -17.07
C ARG A 162 -11.51 10.51 -16.27
N ARG A 163 -11.95 9.37 -15.74
CA ARG A 163 -13.20 9.27 -14.94
C ARG A 163 -13.07 9.84 -13.53
N GLU A 164 -11.85 10.14 -13.09
CA GLU A 164 -11.56 10.51 -11.72
C GLU A 164 -10.92 11.90 -11.64
N ILE A 165 -11.07 12.54 -10.49
CA ILE A 165 -10.22 13.67 -10.09
C ILE A 165 -9.11 13.09 -9.24
N ASN A 166 -7.92 13.00 -9.82
CA ASN A 166 -6.81 12.24 -9.30
C ASN A 166 -5.99 13.06 -8.32
N TRP A 167 -5.76 12.56 -7.10
CA TRP A 167 -4.71 13.05 -6.23
C TRP A 167 -3.43 12.26 -6.50
N CYS A 168 -2.33 12.96 -6.77
CA CYS A 168 -1.06 12.36 -7.15
C CYS A 168 0.08 12.92 -6.31
N HIS A 169 0.67 12.09 -5.46
CA HIS A 169 1.90 12.38 -4.72
C HIS A 169 2.91 11.25 -4.92
N PRO A 170 3.45 11.11 -6.14
CA PRO A 170 4.36 10.03 -6.46
C PRO A 170 5.76 10.25 -5.85
N PRO A 171 6.57 9.18 -5.68
CA PRO A 171 8.01 9.29 -5.55
C PRO A 171 8.62 10.08 -6.71
N ARG A 172 9.68 10.87 -6.43
CA ARG A 172 10.33 11.72 -7.45
C ARG A 172 10.68 10.96 -8.74
N ALA A 173 11.11 9.70 -8.61
CA ALA A 173 11.48 8.88 -9.76
C ALA A 173 10.32 8.62 -10.74
N LEU A 174 9.08 8.77 -10.31
CA LEU A 174 7.88 8.53 -11.12
C LEU A 174 7.26 9.81 -11.70
N LEU A 175 7.77 10.99 -11.35
CA LEU A 175 7.20 12.26 -11.80
C LEU A 175 7.21 12.42 -13.33
N SER A 176 8.28 11.99 -14.01
CA SER A 176 8.32 12.00 -15.48
C SER A 176 7.26 11.10 -16.10
N GLN A 177 7.06 9.91 -15.53
CA GLN A 177 6.05 8.96 -16.01
C GLN A 177 4.64 9.48 -15.73
N LEU A 178 4.42 10.11 -14.58
CA LEU A 178 3.15 10.76 -14.27
C LEU A 178 2.83 11.89 -15.25
N ALA A 179 3.81 12.78 -15.55
CA ALA A 179 3.60 13.87 -16.51
C ALA A 179 3.18 13.33 -17.88
N ALA A 180 3.89 12.32 -18.40
CA ALA A 180 3.54 11.65 -19.65
C ALA A 180 2.13 11.00 -19.59
N LYS A 181 1.79 10.38 -18.47
CA LYS A 181 0.46 9.77 -18.26
C LYS A 181 -0.67 10.82 -18.26
N LEU A 182 -0.47 11.95 -17.62
CA LEU A 182 -1.44 13.04 -17.59
C LEU A 182 -1.62 13.66 -18.98
N GLU A 183 -0.54 13.91 -19.70
CA GLU A 183 -0.56 14.40 -21.08
C GLU A 183 -1.33 13.42 -21.99
N GLN A 184 -0.96 12.14 -21.98
CA GLN A 184 -1.58 11.12 -22.80
C GLN A 184 -3.06 10.93 -22.46
N SER A 185 -3.40 10.87 -21.18
CA SER A 185 -4.77 10.60 -20.75
C SER A 185 -5.69 11.81 -20.85
N GLY A 186 -5.17 13.04 -20.74
CA GLY A 186 -5.97 14.25 -20.58
C GLY A 186 -6.80 14.26 -19.29
N ALA A 187 -6.34 13.55 -18.26
CA ALA A 187 -7.05 13.41 -16.99
C ALA A 187 -6.84 14.61 -16.07
N SER A 188 -7.85 14.98 -15.29
CA SER A 188 -7.73 15.98 -14.24
C SER A 188 -6.98 15.42 -13.03
N ALA A 189 -5.97 16.14 -12.55
CA ALA A 189 -5.19 15.73 -11.39
C ALA A 189 -4.69 16.90 -10.56
N TYR A 190 -4.57 16.71 -9.27
CA TYR A 190 -3.80 17.56 -8.36
C TYR A 190 -2.49 16.83 -8.07
N VAL A 191 -1.38 17.43 -8.46
CA VAL A 191 -0.05 16.83 -8.32
C VAL A 191 0.72 17.57 -7.23
N LEU A 192 1.13 16.85 -6.19
CA LEU A 192 2.08 17.35 -5.20
C LEU A 192 3.49 16.91 -5.62
N ALA A 193 4.36 17.88 -5.89
CA ALA A 193 5.73 17.64 -6.31
C ALA A 193 6.69 18.65 -5.68
N PRO A 194 7.99 18.31 -5.51
CA PRO A 194 8.98 19.27 -5.08
C PRO A 194 9.15 20.40 -6.10
N ASP A 195 9.41 21.61 -5.63
CA ASP A 195 9.79 22.73 -6.53
C ASP A 195 11.23 22.54 -7.02
N ARG A 196 11.38 22.16 -8.29
CA ARG A 196 12.68 21.86 -8.93
C ARG A 196 12.73 22.34 -10.38
N PRO A 197 12.85 23.67 -10.61
CA PRO A 197 12.76 24.28 -11.95
C PRO A 197 13.75 23.73 -12.99
N GLY A 198 14.89 23.16 -12.55
CA GLY A 198 15.90 22.58 -13.44
C GLY A 198 15.59 21.16 -13.93
N GLU A 199 14.54 20.54 -13.47
CA GLU A 199 14.17 19.16 -13.83
C GLU A 199 13.18 19.15 -15.00
N THR A 200 13.36 18.23 -15.95
CA THR A 200 12.49 18.14 -17.14
C THR A 200 11.05 17.83 -16.79
N TRP A 201 10.81 16.94 -15.82
CA TRP A 201 9.47 16.61 -15.36
C TRP A 201 8.75 17.83 -14.74
N HIS A 202 9.50 18.74 -14.11
CA HIS A 202 8.91 19.95 -13.50
C HIS A 202 8.36 20.88 -14.57
N GLN A 203 9.16 21.16 -15.62
CA GLN A 203 8.71 21.97 -16.75
C GLN A 203 7.54 21.33 -17.49
N HIS A 204 7.57 20.00 -17.65
CA HIS A 204 6.47 19.26 -18.28
C HIS A 204 5.18 19.37 -17.46
N LEU A 205 5.22 19.13 -16.12
CA LEU A 205 4.03 19.32 -15.27
C LEU A 205 3.52 20.76 -15.29
N LEU A 206 4.40 21.75 -15.29
CA LEU A 206 4.01 23.16 -15.39
C LEU A 206 3.29 23.45 -16.71
N SER A 207 3.77 22.92 -17.83
CA SER A 207 3.12 23.12 -19.14
C SER A 207 1.70 22.53 -19.23
N LEU A 208 1.41 21.50 -18.42
CA LEU A 208 0.09 20.87 -18.31
C LEU A 208 -0.82 21.54 -17.27
N SER A 209 -0.26 22.37 -16.40
CA SER A 209 -0.98 22.92 -15.25
C SER A 209 -1.84 24.10 -15.63
N THR A 210 -3.05 24.17 -15.13
CA THR A 210 -3.95 25.32 -15.19
C THR A 210 -3.76 26.28 -14.01
N GLU A 211 -3.30 25.75 -12.87
CA GLU A 211 -3.03 26.52 -11.66
C GLU A 211 -1.88 25.88 -10.87
N VAL A 212 -1.06 26.70 -10.23
CA VAL A 212 0.07 26.28 -9.39
C VAL A 212 0.00 26.99 -8.05
N ARG A 213 0.21 26.23 -6.97
CA ARG A 213 0.27 26.76 -5.61
C ARG A 213 1.52 26.27 -4.90
N ILE A 214 2.32 27.21 -4.40
CA ILE A 214 3.46 26.88 -3.55
C ILE A 214 2.97 26.68 -2.13
N LEU A 215 3.28 25.52 -1.55
CA LEU A 215 2.99 25.21 -0.16
C LEU A 215 4.14 25.69 0.73
N PRO A 216 3.85 26.14 1.98
CA PRO A 216 4.90 26.49 2.92
C PRO A 216 5.78 25.26 3.23
N PRO A 217 7.06 25.46 3.59
CA PRO A 217 7.92 24.37 4.03
C PRO A 217 7.31 23.65 5.22
N ALA A 218 7.56 22.34 5.32
CA ALA A 218 7.16 21.53 6.47
C ALA A 218 7.83 22.09 7.73
N GLN A 219 7.03 22.33 8.76
CA GLN A 219 7.50 22.72 10.11
C GLN A 219 7.93 21.51 10.91
#